data_6810077e9430b59b132115afb0837728
#
_entry.id   6810077e9430b59b132115afb0837728
#
_cell.length_a   1.000
_cell.length_b   1.000
_cell.length_c   1.000
_cell.angle_alpha   90.00
_cell.angle_beta   90.00
_cell.angle_gamma   90.00
#
_symmetry.space_group_name_H-M   'P 1'
#
loop_
_entity.id
_entity.type
_entity.pdbx_description
1 polymer ?
#
loop_
_entity_poly.entity_id
_entity_poly.type
_entity_poly.pdbx_seq_one_letter_code
_entity_poly.pdbx_strand_id
1 'polypeptide(L)'
;GVEFEEAINHFPEHTNDRAFYPKGKQPGYLTGTMEQHYLSNGGELLLETRAQHLLTEDGRVIGASCSTADGTLNIYADVTLLATGGYGASVALRPADQMGTLFYGASSSTGDGIIMAEEVGAMTHYMQYLKSYPQGIEKPLDGGNITADGTTFRGNAYISPLASQAVTLNDGAIYVNVEGERCMNENMDFVSIKKVTQKQTDMTVYLVMDQKGYDKWMGMMEVSAGLTPEIVAPWLD
;
A
#
# COMPACT_ATOMS: atom_id res chain seq x y z
N GLY A 1 -4.69 17.47 -20.25
CA GLY A 1 -5.20 16.54 -19.26
C GLY A 1 -4.50 15.20 -19.31
N VAL A 2 -4.87 14.31 -18.42
CA VAL A 2 -4.33 12.94 -18.42
C VAL A 2 -4.97 12.16 -19.56
N GLU A 3 -4.14 11.49 -20.36
CA GLU A 3 -4.59 10.52 -21.35
C GLU A 3 -4.64 9.13 -20.70
N PHE A 4 -5.69 8.37 -21.01
CA PHE A 4 -5.88 7.00 -20.53
C PHE A 4 -5.74 5.99 -21.66
N GLU A 5 -5.39 4.76 -21.33
CA GLU A 5 -5.47 3.63 -22.25
C GLU A 5 -6.95 3.41 -22.65
N GLU A 6 -7.18 2.92 -23.85
CA GLU A 6 -8.55 2.60 -24.33
C GLU A 6 -9.13 1.38 -23.62
N ALA A 7 -8.26 0.45 -23.20
CA ALA A 7 -8.68 -0.79 -22.55
C ALA A 7 -9.17 -0.52 -21.12
N ILE A 8 -10.39 -0.97 -20.82
CA ILE A 8 -10.93 -1.02 -19.47
C ILE A 8 -10.60 -2.41 -18.90
N ASN A 9 -10.00 -2.44 -17.71
CA ASN A 9 -9.50 -3.66 -17.12
C ASN A 9 -10.42 -4.16 -16.00
N HIS A 10 -10.47 -5.50 -15.86
CA HIS A 10 -11.13 -6.20 -14.78
C HIS A 10 -10.13 -6.64 -13.71
N PHE A 11 -10.43 -6.37 -12.46
CA PHE A 11 -9.74 -6.99 -11.34
C PHE A 11 -10.63 -8.06 -10.68
N PRO A 12 -10.07 -9.11 -10.08
CA PRO A 12 -10.85 -10.23 -9.50
C PRO A 12 -11.94 -9.81 -8.52
N GLU A 13 -11.77 -8.65 -7.86
CA GLU A 13 -12.74 -8.12 -6.88
C GLU A 13 -13.79 -7.20 -7.51
N HIS A 14 -13.68 -6.95 -8.80
CA HIS A 14 -14.63 -6.09 -9.51
C HIS A 14 -15.79 -6.91 -10.05
N THR A 15 -17.00 -6.38 -9.92
CA THR A 15 -18.20 -6.95 -10.54
C THR A 15 -18.31 -6.61 -12.03
N ASN A 16 -17.63 -5.52 -12.45
CA ASN A 16 -17.58 -5.05 -13.84
C ASN A 16 -16.20 -4.50 -14.15
N ASP A 17 -15.85 -4.46 -15.43
CA ASP A 17 -14.65 -3.79 -15.91
C ASP A 17 -14.75 -2.30 -15.60
N ARG A 18 -13.82 -1.77 -14.80
CA ARG A 18 -13.83 -0.37 -14.38
C ARG A 18 -12.46 0.21 -14.02
N ALA A 19 -11.41 -0.55 -14.27
CA ALA A 19 -10.06 -0.08 -13.99
C ALA A 19 -9.46 0.56 -15.25
N PHE A 20 -9.14 1.84 -15.15
CA PHE A 20 -8.48 2.61 -16.18
C PHE A 20 -7.02 2.83 -15.81
N TYR A 21 -6.13 2.68 -16.77
CA TYR A 21 -4.72 3.00 -16.60
C TYR A 21 -4.37 4.28 -17.35
N PRO A 22 -3.57 5.17 -16.74
CA PRO A 22 -2.94 6.26 -17.50
C PRO A 22 -2.12 5.68 -18.65
N LYS A 23 -2.02 6.42 -19.74
CA LYS A 23 -1.25 6.03 -20.92
C LYS A 23 0.19 5.71 -20.53
N GLY A 24 0.70 4.57 -21.01
CA GLY A 24 2.01 4.05 -20.62
C GLY A 24 2.05 3.43 -19.22
N LYS A 25 0.90 3.30 -18.53
CA LYS A 25 0.73 2.64 -17.22
C LYS A 25 1.64 3.17 -16.11
N GLN A 26 2.06 4.41 -16.20
CA GLN A 26 2.92 5.06 -15.20
C GLN A 26 2.07 5.82 -14.17
N PRO A 27 1.99 5.36 -12.90
CA PRO A 27 1.18 6.04 -11.87
C PRO A 27 1.55 7.51 -11.67
N GLY A 28 2.84 7.84 -11.74
CA GLY A 28 3.33 9.22 -11.62
C GLY A 28 2.86 10.16 -12.73
N TYR A 29 2.42 9.65 -13.88
CA TYR A 29 1.87 10.46 -14.95
C TYR A 29 0.56 11.16 -14.54
N LEU A 30 -0.32 10.44 -13.84
CA LEU A 30 -1.57 11.01 -13.32
C LEU A 30 -1.28 12.13 -12.31
N THR A 31 -0.50 11.82 -11.27
CA THR A 31 -0.22 12.76 -10.17
C THR A 31 0.58 13.96 -10.66
N GLY A 32 1.62 13.74 -11.47
CA GLY A 32 2.45 14.83 -12.00
C GLY A 32 1.65 15.77 -12.94
N THR A 33 0.74 15.23 -13.76
CA THR A 33 -0.14 16.05 -14.61
C THR A 33 -1.10 16.89 -13.76
N MET A 34 -1.66 16.31 -12.69
CA MET A 34 -2.55 17.03 -11.77
C MET A 34 -1.79 18.13 -11.02
N GLU A 35 -0.58 17.85 -10.54
CA GLU A 35 0.29 18.82 -9.88
C GLU A 35 0.61 20.01 -10.80
N GLN A 36 1.06 19.74 -12.02
CA GLN A 36 1.33 20.79 -13.00
C GLN A 36 0.10 21.66 -13.28
N HIS A 37 -1.07 21.02 -13.41
CA HIS A 37 -2.32 21.75 -13.62
C HIS A 37 -2.68 22.61 -12.41
N TYR A 38 -2.52 22.10 -11.19
CA TYR A 38 -2.76 22.83 -9.95
C TYR A 38 -1.86 24.07 -9.85
N LEU A 39 -0.55 23.91 -10.04
CA LEU A 39 0.42 24.99 -9.97
C LEU A 39 0.19 26.04 -11.07
N SER A 40 -0.13 25.63 -12.31
CA SER A 40 -0.41 26.53 -13.42
C SER A 40 -1.68 27.37 -13.22
N ASN A 41 -2.59 26.95 -12.36
CA ASN A 41 -3.79 27.69 -11.97
C ASN A 41 -3.60 28.52 -10.67
N GLY A 42 -2.36 28.72 -10.24
CA GLY A 42 -2.03 29.55 -9.07
C GLY A 42 -2.11 28.81 -7.73
N GLY A 43 -2.16 27.47 -7.77
CA GLY A 43 -2.03 26.66 -6.56
C GLY A 43 -0.63 26.77 -5.95
N GLU A 44 -0.53 26.67 -4.64
CA GLU A 44 0.74 26.63 -3.92
C GLU A 44 0.99 25.22 -3.36
N LEU A 45 2.22 24.74 -3.50
CA LEU A 45 2.66 23.45 -2.98
C LEU A 45 3.79 23.68 -1.98
N LEU A 46 3.55 23.31 -0.72
CA LEU A 46 4.54 23.38 0.34
C LEU A 46 5.09 21.97 0.59
N LEU A 47 6.32 21.73 0.14
CA LEU A 47 7.05 20.50 0.41
C LEU A 47 7.72 20.56 1.78
N GLU A 48 8.11 19.39 2.31
CA GLU A 48 8.77 19.25 3.62
C GLU A 48 8.01 19.99 4.75
N THR A 49 6.68 20.04 4.60
CA THR A 49 5.77 20.73 5.49
C THR A 49 4.76 19.74 6.02
N ARG A 50 4.98 19.20 7.21
CA ARG A 50 4.16 18.16 7.81
C ARG A 50 3.09 18.76 8.70
N ALA A 51 1.82 18.60 8.35
CA ALA A 51 0.71 18.95 9.22
C ALA A 51 0.72 18.05 10.48
N GLN A 52 0.57 18.66 11.65
CA GLN A 52 0.58 17.99 12.94
C GLN A 52 -0.73 18.11 13.70
N HIS A 53 -1.40 19.26 13.59
CA HIS A 53 -2.65 19.53 14.27
C HIS A 53 -3.58 20.36 13.38
N LEU A 54 -4.87 20.18 13.55
CA LEU A 54 -5.87 21.10 12.99
C LEU A 54 -6.07 22.27 13.95
N LEU A 55 -6.02 23.49 13.40
CA LEU A 55 -6.33 24.70 14.15
C LEU A 55 -7.85 24.88 14.22
N THR A 56 -8.36 25.20 15.41
CA THR A 56 -9.79 25.39 15.62
C THR A 56 -10.08 26.73 16.31
N GLU A 57 -11.21 27.34 15.94
CA GLU A 57 -11.78 28.50 16.58
C GLU A 57 -13.30 28.31 16.67
N ASP A 58 -13.87 28.52 17.84
CA ASP A 58 -15.32 28.33 18.11
C ASP A 58 -15.88 26.96 17.61
N GLY A 59 -15.08 25.90 17.73
CA GLY A 59 -15.47 24.54 17.31
C GLY A 59 -15.40 24.30 15.79
N ARG A 60 -14.88 25.24 15.03
CA ARG A 60 -14.68 25.15 13.59
C ARG A 60 -13.21 25.01 13.25
N VAL A 61 -12.87 24.15 12.31
CA VAL A 61 -11.50 24.08 11.77
C VAL A 61 -11.23 25.31 10.91
N ILE A 62 -10.13 26.00 11.19
CA ILE A 62 -9.68 27.24 10.53
C ILE A 62 -8.33 27.10 9.84
N GLY A 63 -7.75 25.89 9.81
CA GLY A 63 -6.45 25.63 9.20
C GLY A 63 -5.71 24.48 9.82
N ALA A 64 -4.40 24.48 9.64
CA ALA A 64 -3.51 23.46 10.19
C ALA A 64 -2.21 24.07 10.72
N SER A 65 -1.69 23.48 11.81
CA SER A 65 -0.35 23.72 12.31
C SER A 65 0.60 22.68 11.74
N CYS A 66 1.68 23.12 11.12
CA CYS A 66 2.63 22.30 10.42
C CYS A 66 4.03 22.45 11.02
N SER A 67 4.84 21.39 10.95
CA SER A 67 6.28 21.45 11.19
C SER A 67 7.03 21.59 9.88
N THR A 68 8.07 22.44 9.90
CA THR A 68 9.02 22.66 8.81
C THR A 68 10.44 22.60 9.36
N ALA A 69 11.45 22.71 8.50
CA ALA A 69 12.85 22.83 8.93
C ALA A 69 13.09 24.07 9.79
N ASP A 70 12.33 25.15 9.58
CA ASP A 70 12.47 26.44 10.27
C ASP A 70 11.60 26.55 11.54
N GLY A 71 10.83 25.51 11.87
CA GLY A 71 9.95 25.48 13.02
C GLY A 71 8.48 25.30 12.67
N THR A 72 7.59 25.87 13.49
CA THR A 72 6.13 25.74 13.31
C THR A 72 5.59 26.77 12.33
N LEU A 73 4.81 26.31 11.36
CA LEU A 73 4.08 27.14 10.40
C LEU A 73 2.58 26.91 10.59
N ASN A 74 1.82 27.97 10.89
CA ASN A 74 0.36 27.91 10.92
C ASN A 74 -0.20 28.40 9.58
N ILE A 75 -1.01 27.56 8.96
CA ILE A 75 -1.68 27.85 7.68
C ILE A 75 -3.16 27.99 7.98
N TYR A 76 -3.73 29.13 7.64
CA TYR A 76 -5.15 29.43 7.84
C TYR A 76 -5.92 29.32 6.53
N ALA A 77 -7.10 28.76 6.58
CA ALA A 77 -7.97 28.57 5.41
C ALA A 77 -9.45 28.49 5.82
N ASP A 78 -10.31 28.96 4.94
CA ASP A 78 -11.76 28.87 5.11
C ASP A 78 -12.25 27.41 5.07
N VAL A 79 -11.55 26.55 4.32
CA VAL A 79 -11.85 25.12 4.16
C VAL A 79 -10.54 24.32 4.21
N THR A 80 -10.54 23.26 5.00
CA THR A 80 -9.42 22.31 5.08
C THR A 80 -9.87 20.95 4.55
N LEU A 81 -9.17 20.43 3.54
CA LEU A 81 -9.40 19.09 3.01
C LEU A 81 -8.29 18.14 3.48
N LEU A 82 -8.67 17.07 4.17
CA LEU A 82 -7.73 16.00 4.55
C LEU A 82 -7.67 14.94 3.44
N ALA A 83 -6.53 14.87 2.76
CA ALA A 83 -6.24 13.87 1.72
C ALA A 83 -4.90 13.17 2.01
N THR A 84 -4.65 12.85 3.27
CA THR A 84 -3.36 12.42 3.84
C THR A 84 -3.06 10.92 3.68
N GLY A 85 -3.85 10.21 2.89
CA GLY A 85 -3.71 8.76 2.71
C GLY A 85 -4.30 7.94 3.87
N GLY A 86 -3.86 6.71 3.98
CA GLY A 86 -4.35 5.75 4.95
C GLY A 86 -3.50 5.65 6.22
N TYR A 87 -3.73 4.57 6.97
CA TYR A 87 -3.04 4.31 8.24
C TYR A 87 -2.33 2.94 8.29
N GLY A 88 -2.12 2.30 7.13
CA GLY A 88 -1.53 0.95 7.10
C GLY A 88 -0.10 0.86 7.64
N ALA A 89 0.65 1.97 7.65
CA ALA A 89 1.97 2.07 8.26
C ALA A 89 1.92 2.48 9.75
N SER A 90 0.74 2.72 10.32
CA SER A 90 0.60 3.13 11.72
C SER A 90 0.47 1.90 12.62
N VAL A 91 1.41 1.71 13.53
CA VAL A 91 1.30 0.66 14.57
C VAL A 91 0.15 0.98 15.53
N ALA A 92 -0.05 2.25 15.86
CA ALA A 92 -1.08 2.67 16.81
C ALA A 92 -2.52 2.48 16.31
N LEU A 93 -2.74 2.61 15.00
CA LEU A 93 -4.08 2.56 14.39
C LEU A 93 -4.42 1.18 13.79
N ARG A 94 -3.43 0.31 13.59
CA ARG A 94 -3.69 -1.03 13.04
C ARG A 94 -4.39 -1.91 14.08
N PRO A 95 -5.38 -2.73 13.65
CA PRO A 95 -5.97 -3.74 14.52
C PRO A 95 -4.92 -4.72 15.04
N ALA A 96 -5.04 -5.11 16.30
CA ALA A 96 -4.07 -5.98 16.98
C ALA A 96 -3.87 -7.33 16.28
N ASP A 97 -4.93 -7.89 15.68
CA ASP A 97 -4.91 -9.14 14.94
C ASP A 97 -4.22 -9.03 13.56
N GLN A 98 -3.88 -7.81 13.12
CA GLN A 98 -3.19 -7.53 11.87
C GLN A 98 -1.73 -7.08 12.08
N MET A 99 -1.26 -6.98 13.31
CA MET A 99 0.10 -6.52 13.61
C MET A 99 1.21 -7.43 13.05
N GLY A 100 0.94 -8.73 12.89
CA GLY A 100 1.87 -9.68 12.28
C GLY A 100 1.92 -9.65 10.75
N THR A 101 1.04 -8.89 10.09
CA THR A 101 1.02 -8.83 8.63
C THR A 101 1.99 -7.79 8.09
N LEU A 102 2.61 -8.08 6.94
CA LEU A 102 3.47 -7.14 6.23
C LEU A 102 2.62 -6.03 5.61
N PHE A 103 3.14 -4.79 5.60
CA PHE A 103 2.52 -3.65 4.92
C PHE A 103 3.32 -3.28 3.68
N TYR A 104 2.67 -3.24 2.52
CA TYR A 104 3.32 -2.91 1.24
C TYR A 104 2.83 -1.58 0.62
N GLY A 105 2.04 -0.82 1.35
CA GLY A 105 1.64 0.53 0.95
C GLY A 105 2.74 1.56 1.17
N ALA A 106 2.42 2.82 0.93
CA ALA A 106 3.35 3.91 1.18
C ALA A 106 3.68 4.02 2.67
N SER A 107 4.98 4.10 3.01
CA SER A 107 5.45 4.27 4.39
C SER A 107 4.94 5.56 5.05
N SER A 108 4.54 6.54 4.23
CA SER A 108 3.89 7.78 4.66
C SER A 108 2.43 7.61 5.09
N SER A 109 1.81 6.43 4.90
CA SER A 109 0.44 6.14 5.34
C SER A 109 0.39 5.89 6.85
N THR A 110 0.79 6.86 7.64
CA THR A 110 0.93 6.81 9.10
C THR A 110 -0.35 7.17 9.86
N GLY A 111 -1.40 7.59 9.14
CA GLY A 111 -2.68 7.94 9.75
C GLY A 111 -2.73 9.33 10.36
N ASP A 112 -1.78 10.19 10.08
CA ASP A 112 -1.69 11.54 10.67
C ASP A 112 -2.99 12.33 10.53
N GLY A 113 -3.63 12.29 9.35
CA GLY A 113 -4.90 12.99 9.14
C GLY A 113 -6.06 12.43 9.94
N ILE A 114 -6.07 11.11 10.20
CA ILE A 114 -7.08 10.49 11.07
C ILE A 114 -6.88 10.98 12.49
N ILE A 115 -5.65 10.96 13.00
CA ILE A 115 -5.31 11.40 14.36
C ILE A 115 -5.68 12.88 14.53
N MET A 116 -5.26 13.75 13.61
CA MET A 116 -5.62 15.17 13.65
C MET A 116 -7.15 15.42 13.62
N ALA A 117 -7.88 14.60 12.87
CA ALA A 117 -9.33 14.73 12.80
C ALA A 117 -10.00 14.29 14.12
N GLU A 118 -9.51 13.20 14.75
CA GLU A 118 -10.01 12.73 16.05
C GLU A 118 -9.75 13.77 17.17
N GLU A 119 -8.59 14.44 17.15
CA GLU A 119 -8.24 15.50 18.09
C GLU A 119 -9.27 16.64 18.11
N VAL A 120 -9.93 16.92 16.98
CA VAL A 120 -10.96 17.96 16.86
C VAL A 120 -12.39 17.41 16.90
N GLY A 121 -12.56 16.16 17.32
CA GLY A 121 -13.86 15.53 17.58
C GLY A 121 -14.47 14.76 16.40
N ALA A 122 -13.73 14.48 15.36
CA ALA A 122 -14.20 13.57 14.31
C ALA A 122 -14.32 12.14 14.84
N MET A 123 -15.28 11.40 14.33
CA MET A 123 -15.46 9.98 14.66
C MET A 123 -14.88 9.13 13.53
N THR A 124 -14.17 8.07 13.90
CA THR A 124 -13.73 7.03 12.98
C THR A 124 -14.77 5.92 12.87
N HIS A 125 -14.80 5.26 11.72
CA HIS A 125 -15.71 4.18 11.45
C HIS A 125 -15.00 3.06 10.68
N TYR A 126 -15.29 1.81 11.05
CA TYR A 126 -14.73 0.62 10.41
C TYR A 126 -13.19 0.47 10.48
N MET A 127 -12.54 1.06 11.48
CA MET A 127 -11.08 0.95 11.68
C MET A 127 -10.58 -0.47 11.90
N GLN A 128 -11.47 -1.41 12.26
CA GLN A 128 -11.15 -2.82 12.40
C GLN A 128 -10.97 -3.55 11.07
N TYR A 129 -11.28 -2.93 9.94
CA TYR A 129 -11.15 -3.56 8.63
C TYR A 129 -9.91 -3.06 7.90
N LEU A 130 -9.02 -3.98 7.57
CA LEU A 130 -7.91 -3.76 6.67
C LEU A 130 -8.06 -4.63 5.43
N LYS A 131 -7.74 -4.07 4.26
CA LYS A 131 -7.62 -4.87 3.04
C LYS A 131 -6.29 -5.60 3.09
N SER A 132 -6.33 -6.93 3.15
CA SER A 132 -5.14 -7.77 3.14
C SER A 132 -5.15 -8.67 1.91
N TYR A 133 -3.98 -8.82 1.30
CA TYR A 133 -3.74 -9.79 0.24
C TYR A 133 -2.98 -10.99 0.80
N PRO A 134 -3.16 -12.19 0.21
CA PRO A 134 -2.53 -13.41 0.72
C PRO A 134 -1.03 -13.50 0.44
N GLN A 135 -0.41 -12.47 -0.10
CA GLN A 135 0.92 -12.54 -0.69
C GLN A 135 1.73 -11.28 -0.40
N GLY A 136 3.00 -11.48 -0.12
CA GLY A 136 4.00 -10.45 0.07
C GLY A 136 5.34 -11.09 0.41
N ILE A 137 6.45 -10.49 0.00
CA ILE A 137 7.80 -10.88 0.43
C ILE A 137 8.27 -9.86 1.45
N GLU A 138 8.84 -10.32 2.56
CA GLU A 138 9.48 -9.44 3.52
C GLU A 138 10.73 -8.83 2.89
N LYS A 139 10.71 -7.52 2.69
CA LYS A 139 11.87 -6.80 2.20
C LYS A 139 12.88 -6.67 3.35
N PRO A 140 14.15 -7.06 3.15
CA PRO A 140 15.22 -6.71 4.08
C PRO A 140 15.23 -5.20 4.29
N LEU A 141 15.15 -4.76 5.53
CA LEU A 141 15.03 -3.34 5.86
C LEU A 141 16.42 -2.70 5.91
N ASP A 142 16.79 -1.98 4.86
CA ASP A 142 17.87 -1.00 4.94
C ASP A 142 17.41 0.15 5.85
N GLY A 143 17.76 0.05 7.14
CA GLY A 143 17.46 1.08 8.12
C GLY A 143 16.07 1.07 8.76
N GLY A 144 15.29 0.00 8.55
CA GLY A 144 14.04 -0.29 9.27
C GLY A 144 12.97 0.81 9.21
N ASN A 145 11.75 0.46 8.90
CA ASN A 145 10.62 1.31 9.27
C ASN A 145 10.45 1.25 10.79
N ILE A 146 11.25 2.04 11.50
CA ILE A 146 11.11 2.21 12.94
C ILE A 146 9.98 3.20 13.16
N THR A 147 8.94 2.76 13.84
CA THR A 147 7.86 3.66 14.30
C THR A 147 8.37 4.57 15.41
N ALA A 148 7.69 5.69 15.63
CA ALA A 148 8.07 6.67 16.64
C ALA A 148 8.14 6.11 18.07
N ASP A 149 7.51 4.98 18.34
CA ASP A 149 7.55 4.25 19.61
C ASP A 149 8.67 3.20 19.68
N GLY A 150 9.53 3.11 18.65
CA GLY A 150 10.65 2.18 18.59
C GLY A 150 10.26 0.75 18.20
N THR A 151 9.00 0.49 17.85
CA THR A 151 8.60 -0.82 17.33
C THR A 151 9.05 -0.97 15.88
N THR A 152 9.61 -2.13 15.55
CA THR A 152 10.02 -2.43 14.17
C THR A 152 8.77 -2.77 13.36
N PHE A 153 8.51 -1.95 12.34
CA PHE A 153 7.49 -2.24 11.37
C PHE A 153 8.06 -3.20 10.30
N ARG A 154 7.39 -4.33 10.09
CA ARG A 154 7.79 -5.26 9.03
C ARG A 154 7.37 -4.68 7.68
N GLY A 155 8.33 -4.09 6.99
CA GLY A 155 8.16 -3.63 5.61
C GLY A 155 8.02 -4.80 4.66
N ASN A 156 7.37 -4.55 3.53
CA ASN A 156 7.06 -5.55 2.55
C ASN A 156 7.45 -5.07 1.15
N ALA A 157 7.99 -5.97 0.36
CA ALA A 157 8.00 -5.81 -1.07
C ALA A 157 6.64 -6.28 -1.62
N TYR A 158 6.05 -5.44 -2.46
CA TYR A 158 4.82 -5.79 -3.14
C TYR A 158 5.05 -6.96 -4.10
N ILE A 159 4.35 -8.06 -3.88
CA ILE A 159 4.18 -9.09 -4.91
C ILE A 159 2.81 -8.91 -5.52
N SER A 160 2.74 -8.80 -6.84
CA SER A 160 1.47 -8.77 -7.53
C SER A 160 0.71 -10.09 -7.30
N PRO A 161 -0.45 -10.09 -6.63
CA PRO A 161 -1.27 -11.29 -6.50
C PRO A 161 -1.65 -11.89 -7.85
N LEU A 162 -1.78 -11.05 -8.89
CA LEU A 162 -2.09 -11.48 -10.24
C LEU A 162 -0.92 -12.25 -10.88
N ALA A 163 0.33 -11.86 -10.61
CA ALA A 163 1.50 -12.58 -11.11
C ALA A 163 1.56 -13.99 -10.52
N SER A 164 1.40 -14.11 -9.20
CA SER A 164 1.38 -15.42 -8.53
C SER A 164 0.20 -16.27 -8.97
N GLN A 165 -1.00 -15.70 -9.10
CA GLN A 165 -2.17 -16.41 -9.60
C GLN A 165 -2.00 -16.89 -11.04
N ALA A 166 -1.36 -16.11 -11.91
CA ALA A 166 -1.12 -16.51 -13.29
C ALA A 166 -0.25 -17.77 -13.40
N VAL A 167 0.77 -17.92 -12.55
CA VAL A 167 1.64 -19.10 -12.57
C VAL A 167 1.02 -20.29 -11.85
N THR A 168 0.22 -20.08 -10.80
CA THR A 168 -0.49 -21.19 -10.13
C THR A 168 -1.60 -21.76 -10.99
N LEU A 169 -2.38 -20.93 -11.68
CA LEU A 169 -3.50 -21.39 -12.50
C LEU A 169 -3.08 -22.01 -13.84
N ASN A 170 -2.01 -21.50 -14.45
CA ASN A 170 -1.68 -21.85 -15.83
C ASN A 170 -0.39 -22.65 -15.99
N ASP A 171 0.54 -22.57 -15.02
CA ASP A 171 1.88 -23.12 -15.15
C ASP A 171 2.21 -24.13 -14.02
N GLY A 172 1.24 -24.52 -13.22
CA GLY A 172 1.37 -25.59 -12.22
C GLY A 172 2.20 -25.24 -10.99
N ALA A 173 2.44 -23.95 -10.72
CA ALA A 173 3.05 -23.53 -9.47
C ALA A 173 2.16 -23.87 -8.26
N ILE A 174 2.76 -24.23 -7.14
CA ILE A 174 2.05 -24.67 -5.94
C ILE A 174 2.53 -23.88 -4.72
N TYR A 175 1.67 -23.79 -3.69
CA TYR A 175 2.04 -23.28 -2.39
C TYR A 175 2.43 -24.39 -1.43
N VAL A 176 3.62 -24.28 -0.87
CA VAL A 176 4.20 -25.22 0.09
C VAL A 176 4.46 -24.49 1.41
N ASN A 177 4.11 -25.11 2.53
CA ASN A 177 4.38 -24.53 3.84
C ASN A 177 5.85 -24.76 4.30
N VAL A 178 6.21 -24.26 5.47
CA VAL A 178 7.57 -24.42 6.01
C VAL A 178 7.94 -25.87 6.33
N GLU A 179 6.94 -26.73 6.49
CA GLU A 179 7.10 -28.18 6.70
C GLU A 179 7.33 -28.96 5.39
N GLY A 180 7.30 -28.27 4.24
CA GLY A 180 7.48 -28.88 2.92
C GLY A 180 6.23 -29.52 2.34
N GLU A 181 5.06 -29.24 2.90
CA GLU A 181 3.78 -29.80 2.46
C GLU A 181 3.00 -28.83 1.58
N ARG A 182 2.37 -29.32 0.51
CA ARG A 182 1.40 -28.50 -0.24
C ARG A 182 0.20 -28.18 0.65
N CYS A 183 0.02 -26.92 0.98
CA CYS A 183 -0.88 -26.50 2.05
C CYS A 183 -2.25 -25.99 1.59
N MET A 184 -2.45 -25.80 0.29
CA MET A 184 -3.72 -25.25 -0.21
C MET A 184 -4.05 -25.69 -1.65
N ASN A 185 -5.26 -25.39 -2.06
CA ASN A 185 -5.65 -25.37 -3.46
C ASN A 185 -5.44 -23.96 -4.02
N GLU A 186 -4.53 -23.81 -4.95
CA GLU A 186 -4.12 -22.54 -5.53
C GLU A 186 -5.23 -21.83 -6.32
N ASN A 187 -6.29 -22.56 -6.68
CA ASN A 187 -7.46 -22.04 -7.40
C ASN A 187 -8.53 -21.43 -6.48
N MET A 188 -8.27 -21.36 -5.18
CA MET A 188 -9.16 -20.68 -4.24
C MET A 188 -9.17 -19.16 -4.48
N ASP A 189 -10.25 -18.53 -4.02
CA ASP A 189 -10.32 -17.08 -3.95
C ASP A 189 -9.32 -16.49 -2.92
N PHE A 190 -8.99 -15.21 -3.06
CA PHE A 190 -7.99 -14.56 -2.20
C PHE A 190 -8.34 -14.59 -0.71
N VAL A 191 -9.62 -14.55 -0.36
CA VAL A 191 -10.04 -14.61 1.05
C VAL A 191 -9.73 -15.99 1.63
N SER A 192 -9.96 -17.04 0.86
CA SER A 192 -9.68 -18.42 1.24
C SER A 192 -8.18 -18.69 1.33
N ILE A 193 -7.38 -18.24 0.35
CA ILE A 193 -5.92 -18.32 0.38
C ILE A 193 -5.38 -17.62 1.64
N LYS A 194 -5.84 -16.38 1.91
CA LYS A 194 -5.46 -15.64 3.11
C LYS A 194 -5.73 -16.43 4.39
N LYS A 195 -6.94 -17.02 4.53
CA LYS A 195 -7.31 -17.81 5.71
C LYS A 195 -6.43 -19.04 5.91
N VAL A 196 -6.01 -19.67 4.82
CA VAL A 196 -5.08 -20.81 4.88
C VAL A 196 -3.69 -20.32 5.27
N THR A 197 -3.17 -19.27 4.61
CA THR A 197 -1.85 -18.71 4.91
C THR A 197 -1.74 -18.27 6.38
N GLN A 198 -2.77 -17.63 6.92
CA GLN A 198 -2.79 -17.19 8.34
C GLN A 198 -2.70 -18.34 9.35
N LYS A 199 -2.96 -19.59 8.94
CA LYS A 199 -2.88 -20.77 9.79
C LYS A 199 -1.53 -21.49 9.68
N GLN A 200 -0.69 -21.10 8.71
CA GLN A 200 0.63 -21.67 8.54
C GLN A 200 1.61 -21.07 9.56
N THR A 201 2.68 -21.80 9.84
CA THR A 201 3.77 -21.36 10.70
C THR A 201 4.29 -20.00 10.19
N ASP A 202 4.37 -19.03 11.09
CA ASP A 202 4.79 -17.64 10.80
C ASP A 202 4.01 -16.94 9.65
N MET A 203 2.81 -17.44 9.34
CA MET A 203 2.01 -17.00 8.20
C MET A 203 2.79 -17.05 6.87
N THR A 204 3.72 -18.00 6.77
CA THR A 204 4.64 -18.11 5.63
C THR A 204 4.28 -19.30 4.76
N VAL A 205 4.30 -19.07 3.44
CA VAL A 205 4.19 -20.10 2.40
C VAL A 205 5.21 -19.80 1.30
N TYR A 206 5.71 -20.84 0.67
CA TYR A 206 6.62 -20.75 -0.46
C TYR A 206 5.87 -21.03 -1.76
N LEU A 207 6.06 -20.17 -2.76
CA LEU A 207 5.56 -20.42 -4.10
C LEU A 207 6.62 -21.19 -4.88
N VAL A 208 6.36 -22.47 -5.12
CA VAL A 208 7.25 -23.38 -5.83
C VAL A 208 6.84 -23.48 -7.28
N MET A 209 7.76 -23.25 -8.20
CA MET A 209 7.54 -23.26 -9.64
C MET A 209 8.79 -23.72 -10.39
N ASP A 210 8.63 -24.09 -11.65
CA ASP A 210 9.75 -24.34 -12.55
C ASP A 210 10.35 -23.02 -13.09
N GLN A 211 11.46 -23.11 -13.81
CA GLN A 211 12.14 -21.93 -14.37
C GLN A 211 11.24 -21.13 -15.32
N LYS A 212 10.43 -21.80 -16.10
CA LYS A 212 9.50 -21.12 -17.03
C LYS A 212 8.43 -20.32 -16.26
N GLY A 213 7.89 -20.90 -15.18
CA GLY A 213 6.97 -20.21 -14.28
C GLY A 213 7.61 -19.00 -13.62
N TYR A 214 8.87 -19.15 -13.16
CA TYR A 214 9.64 -18.05 -12.58
C TYR A 214 9.87 -16.91 -13.57
N ASP A 215 10.31 -17.20 -14.78
CA ASP A 215 10.57 -16.18 -15.81
C ASP A 215 9.29 -15.40 -16.15
N LYS A 216 8.16 -16.10 -16.24
CA LYS A 216 6.84 -15.48 -16.45
C LYS A 216 6.44 -14.61 -15.27
N TRP A 217 6.58 -15.12 -14.05
CA TRP A 217 6.27 -14.41 -12.81
C TRP A 217 7.09 -13.13 -12.69
N MET A 218 8.41 -13.21 -12.91
CA MET A 218 9.31 -12.06 -12.88
C MET A 218 8.96 -11.03 -13.94
N GLY A 219 8.66 -11.44 -15.17
CA GLY A 219 8.22 -10.51 -16.21
C GLY A 219 6.93 -9.75 -15.85
N MET A 220 6.00 -10.41 -15.17
CA MET A 220 4.79 -9.75 -14.67
C MET A 220 5.09 -8.81 -13.49
N MET A 221 6.03 -9.17 -12.61
CA MET A 221 6.47 -8.33 -11.49
C MET A 221 7.17 -7.06 -11.99
N GLU A 222 8.02 -7.19 -13.00
CA GLU A 222 8.68 -6.05 -13.63
C GLU A 222 7.67 -5.06 -14.22
N VAL A 223 6.71 -5.55 -15.01
CA VAL A 223 5.67 -4.72 -15.64
C VAL A 223 4.73 -4.09 -14.62
N SER A 224 4.32 -4.83 -13.58
CA SER A 224 3.29 -4.38 -12.63
C SER A 224 3.84 -3.53 -11.49
N ALA A 225 5.11 -3.72 -11.11
CA ALA A 225 5.70 -3.11 -9.92
C ALA A 225 7.12 -2.57 -10.12
N GLY A 226 7.69 -2.68 -11.33
CA GLY A 226 9.06 -2.27 -11.61
C GLY A 226 10.12 -3.11 -10.88
N LEU A 227 9.77 -4.34 -10.48
CA LEU A 227 10.65 -5.23 -9.73
C LEU A 227 11.44 -6.11 -10.69
N THR A 228 12.70 -5.76 -10.92
CA THR A 228 13.62 -6.57 -11.75
C THR A 228 14.24 -7.72 -10.93
N PRO A 229 14.82 -8.76 -11.59
CA PRO A 229 15.50 -9.84 -10.90
C PRO A 229 16.60 -9.35 -9.94
N GLU A 230 17.34 -8.31 -10.29
CA GLU A 230 18.41 -7.75 -9.47
C GLU A 230 17.88 -7.11 -8.18
N ILE A 231 16.68 -6.54 -8.23
CA ILE A 231 16.02 -5.95 -7.07
C ILE A 231 15.46 -7.03 -6.16
N VAL A 232 14.92 -8.11 -6.74
CA VAL A 232 14.20 -9.15 -6.00
C VAL A 232 15.14 -10.21 -5.43
N ALA A 233 16.24 -10.55 -6.12
CA ALA A 233 17.16 -11.60 -5.70
C ALA A 233 17.60 -11.50 -4.22
N PRO A 234 17.97 -10.33 -3.68
CA PRO A 234 18.34 -10.21 -2.26
C PRO A 234 17.21 -10.49 -1.25
N TRP A 235 15.98 -10.62 -1.72
CA TRP A 235 14.80 -10.87 -0.87
C TRP A 235 14.35 -12.33 -0.86
N LEU A 236 14.97 -13.17 -1.70
CA LEU A 236 14.60 -14.58 -1.89
C LEU A 236 15.51 -15.56 -1.14
N ASP A 237 16.54 -15.06 -0.45
CA ASP A 237 17.51 -15.84 0.34
C ASP A 237 17.04 -16.09 1.77
#